data_9af9cff77fd5313346dbd276049f9c0b
#
_entry.id   9af9cff77fd5313346dbd276049f9c0b
#
_cell.length_a   1.000
_cell.length_b   1.000
_cell.length_c   1.000
_cell.angle_alpha   90.00
_cell.angle_beta   90.00
_cell.angle_gamma   90.00
#
_symmetry.space_group_name_H-M   'P 1'
#
loop_
_entity.id
_entity.type
_entity.pdbx_description
1 polymer ?
#
loop_
_entity_poly.entity_id
_entity_poly.type
_entity_poly.pdbx_seq_one_letter_code
_entity_poly.pdbx_strand_id
1 'polypeptide(L)'
;VFGEGPVLGEFQAGDQRSGEFEVFASVDGAGIGEPRSLLLLRQLGPSNGWFVLSAVSDVATVTTPEPMVAVPAAPLTVKGVGTGFEATIVVSAFVVGDAATEFDREVTMAGNLGEALPYTVTLDLTTASPGQLIVLLVRGGTGLETDPGDFAAVPVVIG
;
A
#
# COMPACT_ATOMS: atom_id res chain seq x y z
N VAL A 1 -18.30 -16.29 5.94
CA VAL A 1 -17.99 -15.43 7.10
C VAL A 1 -16.69 -14.77 6.74
N PHE A 2 -16.72 -13.47 6.41
CA PHE A 2 -15.50 -12.71 6.22
C PHE A 2 -14.83 -12.62 7.58
N GLY A 3 -13.56 -13.04 7.67
CA GLY A 3 -12.75 -12.85 8.85
C GLY A 3 -12.80 -11.39 9.29
N GLU A 4 -12.65 -11.13 10.56
CA GLU A 4 -12.56 -9.77 11.07
C GLU A 4 -11.40 -9.08 10.37
N GLY A 5 -11.68 -7.94 9.75
CA GLY A 5 -10.67 -7.17 9.02
C GLY A 5 -9.58 -6.62 9.97
N PRO A 6 -8.52 -6.00 9.42
CA PRO A 6 -7.47 -5.38 10.24
C PRO A 6 -8.06 -4.33 11.17
N VAL A 7 -7.44 -4.14 12.33
CA VAL A 7 -7.82 -3.13 13.32
C VAL A 7 -6.98 -1.87 13.08
N LEU A 8 -7.65 -0.71 13.04
CA LEU A 8 -6.98 0.58 13.05
C LEU A 8 -6.73 1.00 14.50
N GLY A 9 -5.52 1.47 14.77
CA GLY A 9 -5.16 2.11 16.02
C GLY A 9 -5.87 3.46 16.22
N GLU A 10 -5.48 4.20 17.25
CA GLU A 10 -6.01 5.53 17.47
C GLU A 10 -5.52 6.52 16.40
N PHE A 11 -6.41 7.46 16.00
CA PHE A 11 -6.03 8.53 15.08
C PHE A 11 -5.00 9.45 15.72
N GLN A 12 -3.86 9.62 15.09
CA GLN A 12 -2.82 10.53 15.50
C GLN A 12 -2.84 11.75 14.57
N ALA A 13 -3.14 12.93 15.14
CA ALA A 13 -3.15 14.17 14.38
C ALA A 13 -1.71 14.63 14.10
N GLY A 14 -1.44 14.92 12.81
CA GLY A 14 -0.24 15.61 12.39
C GLY A 14 -0.42 17.15 12.42
N ASP A 15 -0.47 17.78 11.25
CA ASP A 15 -0.88 19.18 11.11
C ASP A 15 -2.42 19.34 11.12
N GLN A 16 -2.93 20.56 10.84
CA GLN A 16 -4.38 20.83 10.82
C GLN A 16 -5.17 19.99 9.79
N ARG A 17 -4.50 19.38 8.80
CA ARG A 17 -5.11 18.69 7.69
C ARG A 17 -4.49 17.30 7.40
N SER A 18 -3.64 16.82 8.28
CA SER A 18 -3.00 15.52 8.18
C SER A 18 -3.16 14.69 9.44
N GLY A 19 -3.04 13.40 9.33
CA GLY A 19 -3.05 12.47 10.43
C GLY A 19 -2.67 11.08 9.96
N GLU A 20 -2.59 10.17 10.91
CA GLU A 20 -2.14 8.81 10.66
C GLU A 20 -2.89 7.80 11.50
N PHE A 21 -2.91 6.55 11.02
CA PHE A 21 -3.38 5.37 11.73
C PHE A 21 -2.37 4.26 11.63
N GLU A 22 -2.08 3.61 12.73
CA GLU A 22 -1.43 2.30 12.71
C GLU A 22 -2.43 1.22 12.32
N VAL A 23 -1.98 0.21 11.56
CA VAL A 23 -2.79 -0.93 11.13
C VAL A 23 -2.25 -2.20 11.79
N PHE A 24 -3.11 -2.91 12.48
CA PHE A 24 -2.78 -4.13 13.22
C PHE A 24 -3.46 -5.37 12.63
N ALA A 25 -2.85 -6.53 12.83
CA ALA A 25 -3.56 -7.78 12.73
C ALA A 25 -4.69 -7.85 13.77
N SER A 26 -5.70 -8.67 13.53
CA SER A 26 -6.88 -8.80 14.39
C SER A 26 -7.01 -10.21 14.97
N VAL A 27 -7.33 -10.26 16.26
CA VAL A 27 -7.86 -11.48 16.89
C VAL A 27 -9.08 -11.07 17.70
N ASP A 28 -10.23 -11.69 17.42
CA ASP A 28 -11.52 -11.38 18.05
C ASP A 28 -11.87 -9.88 18.07
N GLY A 29 -11.52 -9.16 16.99
CA GLY A 29 -11.76 -7.73 16.83
C GLY A 29 -10.81 -6.82 17.60
N ALA A 30 -9.81 -7.34 18.28
CA ALA A 30 -8.76 -6.56 18.92
C ALA A 30 -7.47 -6.56 18.08
N GLY A 31 -6.82 -5.40 17.97
CA GLY A 31 -5.49 -5.28 17.36
C GLY A 31 -4.45 -5.98 18.21
N ILE A 32 -3.56 -6.75 17.58
CA ILE A 32 -2.51 -7.52 18.27
C ILE A 32 -1.15 -7.32 17.61
N GLY A 33 -0.11 -7.45 18.43
CA GLY A 33 1.29 -7.41 17.99
C GLY A 33 1.75 -6.01 17.61
N GLU A 34 2.83 -5.96 16.84
CA GLU A 34 3.36 -4.72 16.27
C GLU A 34 2.49 -4.28 15.08
N PRO A 35 2.40 -2.96 14.81
CA PRO A 35 1.69 -2.47 13.65
C PRO A 35 2.31 -3.02 12.36
N ARG A 36 1.47 -3.40 11.42
CA ARG A 36 1.87 -3.88 10.09
C ARG A 36 2.25 -2.74 9.15
N SER A 37 1.56 -1.63 9.32
CA SER A 37 1.78 -0.44 8.48
C SER A 37 1.22 0.80 9.15
N LEU A 38 1.74 1.95 8.74
CA LEU A 38 1.25 3.27 9.10
C LEU A 38 0.54 3.88 7.90
N LEU A 39 -0.75 4.21 8.02
CA LEU A 39 -1.50 4.93 7.00
C LEU A 39 -1.31 6.43 7.18
N LEU A 40 -0.91 7.10 6.12
CA LEU A 40 -0.79 8.56 6.08
C LEU A 40 -2.01 9.16 5.40
N LEU A 41 -2.71 10.06 6.11
CA LEU A 41 -3.95 10.67 5.66
C LEU A 41 -3.82 12.18 5.53
N ARG A 42 -4.58 12.73 4.59
CA ARG A 42 -4.70 14.17 4.41
C ARG A 42 -6.09 14.58 3.98
N GLN A 43 -6.51 15.76 4.45
CA GLN A 43 -7.71 16.41 3.94
C GLN A 43 -7.43 17.08 2.60
N LEU A 44 -8.22 16.74 1.59
CA LEU A 44 -8.10 17.26 0.23
C LEU A 44 -9.43 17.81 -0.27
N GLY A 45 -9.31 18.67 -1.29
CA GLY A 45 -10.46 19.26 -1.96
C GLY A 45 -11.22 20.32 -1.12
N PRO A 46 -12.24 20.95 -1.71
CA PRO A 46 -13.01 22.01 -1.07
C PRO A 46 -13.90 21.52 0.07
N SER A 47 -14.24 20.22 0.09
CA SER A 47 -15.04 19.59 1.16
C SER A 47 -14.21 19.14 2.36
N ASN A 48 -12.88 19.28 2.31
CA ASN A 48 -11.95 18.76 3.33
C ASN A 48 -12.16 17.26 3.65
N GLY A 49 -12.47 16.45 2.62
CA GLY A 49 -12.57 15.01 2.76
C GLY A 49 -11.23 14.39 3.14
N TRP A 50 -11.23 13.38 4.01
CA TRP A 50 -10.03 12.62 4.36
C TRP A 50 -9.70 11.58 3.30
N PHE A 51 -8.44 11.54 2.88
CA PHE A 51 -7.92 10.58 1.92
C PHE A 51 -6.67 9.92 2.46
N VAL A 52 -6.54 8.61 2.24
CA VAL A 52 -5.28 7.89 2.44
C VAL A 52 -4.36 8.24 1.28
N LEU A 53 -3.22 8.86 1.58
CA LEU A 53 -2.24 9.24 0.58
C LEU A 53 -1.19 8.17 0.35
N SER A 54 -0.76 7.51 1.43
CA SER A 54 0.25 6.47 1.36
C SER A 54 0.16 5.54 2.57
N ALA A 55 0.89 4.44 2.50
CA ALA A 55 1.12 3.56 3.63
C ALA A 55 2.63 3.28 3.73
N VAL A 56 3.13 3.18 4.95
CA VAL A 56 4.55 2.97 5.24
C VAL A 56 4.71 1.74 6.12
N SER A 57 5.70 0.91 5.81
CA SER A 57 6.10 -0.26 6.59
C SER A 57 7.63 -0.36 6.60
N ASP A 58 8.19 -0.92 7.67
CA ASP A 58 9.63 -1.11 7.81
C ASP A 58 10.15 -2.27 6.92
N VAL A 59 9.27 -3.21 6.59
CA VAL A 59 9.63 -4.45 5.88
C VAL A 59 8.96 -4.62 4.53
N ALA A 60 8.06 -3.71 4.13
CA ALA A 60 7.49 -3.64 2.80
C ALA A 60 7.60 -2.20 2.28
N THR A 61 8.32 -1.99 1.18
CA THR A 61 8.55 -0.63 0.64
C THR A 61 8.42 -0.60 -0.86
N VAL A 62 8.09 0.57 -1.39
CA VAL A 62 8.31 0.93 -2.80
C VAL A 62 9.40 1.99 -2.81
N THR A 63 10.55 1.68 -3.39
CA THR A 63 11.70 2.61 -3.50
C THR A 63 11.80 3.27 -4.86
N THR A 64 11.16 2.69 -5.86
CA THR A 64 11.05 3.23 -7.23
C THR A 64 9.68 2.87 -7.78
N PRO A 65 8.93 3.82 -8.32
CA PRO A 65 9.20 5.26 -8.36
C PRO A 65 9.11 5.94 -6.99
N GLU A 66 9.63 7.17 -6.87
CA GLU A 66 9.44 8.01 -5.68
C GLU A 66 7.98 8.51 -5.58
N PRO A 67 7.48 8.83 -4.38
CA PRO A 67 6.14 9.36 -4.19
C PRO A 67 5.89 10.63 -5.02
N MET A 68 4.69 10.72 -5.59
CA MET A 68 4.19 11.88 -6.36
C MET A 68 5.00 12.22 -7.62
N VAL A 69 5.92 11.35 -8.06
CA VAL A 69 6.63 11.55 -9.33
C VAL A 69 5.68 11.34 -10.51
N ALA A 70 5.92 12.07 -11.60
CA ALA A 70 5.22 11.85 -12.87
C ALA A 70 5.79 10.61 -13.56
N VAL A 71 4.90 9.68 -13.95
CA VAL A 71 5.25 8.46 -14.69
C VAL A 71 4.44 8.39 -15.99
N PRO A 72 4.96 7.79 -17.07
CA PRO A 72 4.23 7.67 -18.32
C PRO A 72 3.08 6.66 -18.20
N ALA A 73 2.03 6.82 -19.03
CA ALA A 73 1.02 5.80 -19.27
C ALA A 73 1.62 4.66 -20.14
N ALA A 74 2.44 3.84 -19.53
CA ALA A 74 3.25 2.79 -20.16
C ALA A 74 3.60 1.72 -19.11
N PRO A 75 4.20 0.58 -19.48
CA PRO A 75 4.75 -0.36 -18.51
C PRO A 75 5.72 0.30 -17.55
N LEU A 76 5.43 0.24 -16.25
CA LEU A 76 6.16 0.89 -15.17
C LEU A 76 6.95 -0.12 -14.36
N THR A 77 8.26 0.04 -14.26
CA THR A 77 9.07 -0.77 -13.35
C THR A 77 8.94 -0.26 -11.92
N VAL A 78 8.52 -1.16 -11.03
CA VAL A 78 8.40 -0.92 -9.58
C VAL A 78 9.45 -1.74 -8.84
N LYS A 79 10.18 -1.10 -7.93
CA LYS A 79 11.20 -1.74 -7.10
C LYS A 79 10.99 -1.40 -5.64
N GLY A 80 11.43 -2.30 -4.78
CA GLY A 80 11.39 -2.11 -3.34
C GLY A 80 11.98 -3.29 -2.59
N VAL A 81 11.65 -3.39 -1.33
CA VAL A 81 11.88 -4.59 -0.53
C VAL A 81 10.56 -5.11 -0.01
N GLY A 82 10.48 -6.39 0.29
CA GLY A 82 9.28 -7.01 0.83
C GLY A 82 9.58 -8.33 1.51
N THR A 83 8.62 -8.76 2.32
CA THR A 83 8.59 -10.08 2.95
C THR A 83 7.15 -10.58 2.97
N GLY A 84 6.98 -11.90 2.90
CA GLY A 84 5.65 -12.52 2.95
C GLY A 84 5.73 -14.01 3.22
N PHE A 85 4.59 -14.63 3.49
CA PHE A 85 4.49 -16.07 3.64
C PHE A 85 4.93 -16.76 2.34
N GLU A 86 5.77 -17.80 2.46
CA GLU A 86 6.39 -18.50 1.32
C GLU A 86 7.14 -17.57 0.35
N ALA A 87 7.72 -16.49 0.88
CA ALA A 87 8.43 -15.46 0.12
C ALA A 87 7.58 -14.75 -0.94
N THR A 88 6.26 -14.84 -0.87
CA THR A 88 5.36 -14.29 -1.88
C THR A 88 4.92 -12.89 -1.51
N ILE A 89 5.06 -11.95 -2.43
CA ILE A 89 4.50 -10.61 -2.35
C ILE A 89 3.67 -10.29 -3.58
N VAL A 90 2.71 -9.38 -3.40
CA VAL A 90 1.84 -8.87 -4.47
C VAL A 90 2.11 -7.38 -4.62
N VAL A 91 2.27 -6.94 -5.86
CA VAL A 91 2.39 -5.52 -6.20
C VAL A 91 1.26 -5.17 -7.16
N SER A 92 0.46 -4.17 -6.81
CA SER A 92 -0.73 -3.77 -7.59
C SER A 92 -0.74 -2.26 -7.83
N ALA A 93 -1.44 -1.84 -8.89
CA ALA A 93 -1.71 -0.44 -9.19
C ALA A 93 -3.20 -0.15 -9.21
N PHE A 94 -3.66 0.85 -8.47
CA PHE A 94 -5.06 1.25 -8.35
C PHE A 94 -5.24 2.73 -8.65
N VAL A 95 -6.45 3.12 -9.06
CA VAL A 95 -6.85 4.52 -9.08
C VAL A 95 -7.03 5.02 -7.64
N VAL A 96 -6.46 6.17 -7.31
CA VAL A 96 -6.66 6.78 -5.98
C VAL A 96 -8.14 7.10 -5.77
N GLY A 97 -8.68 6.60 -4.66
CA GLY A 97 -10.10 6.78 -4.32
C GLY A 97 -11.05 5.77 -4.97
N ASP A 98 -10.54 4.86 -5.80
CA ASP A 98 -11.33 3.80 -6.43
C ASP A 98 -10.58 2.45 -6.34
N ALA A 99 -10.77 1.75 -5.24
CA ALA A 99 -10.17 0.44 -5.02
C ALA A 99 -10.75 -0.68 -5.92
N ALA A 100 -11.83 -0.41 -6.65
CA ALA A 100 -12.40 -1.35 -7.60
C ALA A 100 -11.72 -1.30 -8.97
N THR A 101 -11.03 -0.19 -9.28
CA THR A 101 -10.29 -0.02 -10.53
C THR A 101 -8.82 -0.33 -10.32
N GLU A 102 -8.47 -1.60 -10.50
CA GLU A 102 -7.10 -2.10 -10.54
C GLU A 102 -6.60 -2.09 -11.98
N PHE A 103 -5.43 -1.43 -12.22
CA PHE A 103 -4.82 -1.43 -13.55
C PHE A 103 -4.09 -2.72 -13.83
N ASP A 104 -3.30 -3.16 -12.86
CA ASP A 104 -2.48 -4.35 -12.99
C ASP A 104 -2.06 -4.90 -11.63
N ARG A 105 -1.73 -6.19 -11.62
CA ARG A 105 -1.28 -6.92 -10.44
C ARG A 105 -0.22 -7.93 -10.81
N GLU A 106 0.93 -7.84 -10.17
CA GLU A 106 2.02 -8.79 -10.29
C GLU A 106 2.30 -9.50 -8.98
N VAL A 107 2.59 -10.80 -9.09
CA VAL A 107 3.04 -11.63 -7.98
C VAL A 107 4.51 -11.95 -8.18
N THR A 108 5.32 -11.72 -7.17
CA THR A 108 6.76 -12.00 -7.24
C THR A 108 7.28 -12.55 -5.93
N MET A 109 8.50 -13.01 -5.94
CA MET A 109 9.19 -13.49 -4.74
C MET A 109 10.10 -12.41 -4.17
N ALA A 110 10.12 -12.33 -2.84
CA ALA A 110 10.99 -11.46 -2.07
C ALA A 110 11.49 -12.19 -0.81
N GLY A 111 11.54 -11.52 0.35
CA GLY A 111 11.91 -12.17 1.59
C GLY A 111 10.84 -13.12 2.13
N ASN A 112 11.25 -14.15 2.84
CA ASN A 112 10.35 -15.00 3.62
C ASN A 112 10.27 -14.47 5.05
N LEU A 113 9.12 -14.61 5.69
CA LEU A 113 8.74 -14.07 7.00
C LEU A 113 9.94 -13.70 7.90
N GLY A 114 10.11 -12.41 8.19
CA GLY A 114 11.16 -11.87 9.06
C GLY A 114 12.40 -11.31 8.35
N GLU A 115 12.60 -11.56 7.06
CA GLU A 115 13.67 -10.95 6.26
C GLU A 115 13.10 -10.30 5.02
N ALA A 116 13.24 -8.97 4.90
CA ALA A 116 12.82 -8.25 3.70
C ALA A 116 13.94 -8.28 2.65
N LEU A 117 13.61 -8.77 1.44
CA LEU A 117 14.53 -8.84 0.31
C LEU A 117 14.04 -7.99 -0.86
N PRO A 118 14.97 -7.56 -1.74
CA PRO A 118 14.61 -6.76 -2.91
C PRO A 118 13.67 -7.48 -3.86
N TYR A 119 12.73 -6.73 -4.44
CA TYR A 119 11.90 -7.17 -5.55
C TYR A 119 11.96 -6.19 -6.72
N THR A 120 11.60 -6.66 -7.90
CA THR A 120 11.37 -5.85 -9.10
C THR A 120 10.24 -6.46 -9.90
N VAL A 121 9.23 -5.65 -10.24
CA VAL A 121 8.11 -6.04 -11.11
C VAL A 121 7.87 -4.97 -12.16
N THR A 122 7.10 -5.28 -13.18
CA THR A 122 6.64 -4.29 -14.18
C THR A 122 5.12 -4.34 -14.22
N LEU A 123 4.47 -3.22 -13.89
CA LEU A 123 3.02 -3.05 -13.93
C LEU A 123 2.62 -2.36 -15.24
N ASP A 124 1.54 -2.83 -15.86
CA ASP A 124 1.00 -2.22 -17.07
C ASP A 124 0.05 -1.06 -16.74
N LEU A 125 0.51 0.17 -17.02
CA LEU A 125 -0.27 1.40 -16.87
C LEU A 125 -0.69 2.00 -18.23
N THR A 126 -0.64 1.24 -19.31
CA THR A 126 -0.90 1.76 -20.68
C THR A 126 -2.31 2.32 -20.87
N THR A 127 -3.27 1.89 -20.05
CA THR A 127 -4.67 2.37 -20.10
C THR A 127 -4.94 3.56 -19.16
N ALA A 128 -3.95 3.99 -18.38
CA ALA A 128 -4.08 5.13 -17.48
C ALA A 128 -4.17 6.45 -18.26
N SER A 129 -4.90 7.42 -17.72
CA SER A 129 -5.11 8.73 -18.35
C SER A 129 -4.16 9.79 -17.78
N PRO A 130 -3.66 10.74 -18.61
CA PRO A 130 -2.85 11.86 -18.12
C PRO A 130 -3.51 12.62 -16.98
N GLY A 131 -2.74 12.96 -15.96
CA GLY A 131 -3.20 13.63 -14.75
C GLY A 131 -3.88 12.71 -13.72
N GLN A 132 -4.06 11.43 -14.03
CA GLN A 132 -4.64 10.45 -13.11
C GLN A 132 -3.65 10.14 -11.98
N LEU A 133 -4.17 10.08 -10.74
CA LEU A 133 -3.41 9.70 -9.57
C LEU A 133 -3.57 8.19 -9.35
N ILE A 134 -2.45 7.48 -9.35
CA ILE A 134 -2.37 6.02 -9.18
C ILE A 134 -1.67 5.73 -7.86
N VAL A 135 -2.14 4.74 -7.12
CA VAL A 135 -1.42 4.19 -5.96
C VAL A 135 -0.78 2.86 -6.33
N LEU A 136 0.51 2.74 -6.07
CA LEU A 136 1.28 1.51 -6.15
C LEU A 136 1.29 0.87 -4.76
N LEU A 137 0.69 -0.31 -4.62
CA LEU A 137 0.57 -1.05 -3.37
C LEU A 137 1.46 -2.29 -3.42
N VAL A 138 2.39 -2.42 -2.50
CA VAL A 138 3.10 -3.68 -2.24
C VAL A 138 2.55 -4.30 -0.96
N ARG A 139 2.31 -5.60 -0.96
CA ARG A 139 1.80 -6.35 0.18
C ARG A 139 2.45 -7.72 0.28
N GLY A 140 2.94 -8.06 1.47
CA GLY A 140 3.34 -9.41 1.85
C GLY A 140 2.33 -9.98 2.84
N GLY A 141 1.57 -11.00 2.42
CA GLY A 141 0.61 -11.67 3.31
C GLY A 141 1.31 -12.57 4.32
N THR A 142 0.64 -12.83 5.44
CA THR A 142 1.11 -13.79 6.48
C THR A 142 0.53 -15.19 6.30
N GLY A 143 -0.41 -15.35 5.36
CA GLY A 143 -1.18 -16.59 5.19
C GLY A 143 -2.39 -16.69 6.12
N LEU A 144 -2.64 -15.70 6.98
CA LEU A 144 -3.78 -15.63 7.88
C LEU A 144 -4.82 -14.62 7.38
N GLU A 145 -6.10 -14.98 7.37
CA GLU A 145 -7.19 -14.11 6.90
C GLU A 145 -7.39 -12.85 7.78
N THR A 146 -7.05 -12.95 9.06
CA THR A 146 -7.19 -11.85 10.05
C THR A 146 -5.97 -10.92 10.10
N ASP A 147 -4.92 -11.23 9.34
CA ASP A 147 -3.69 -10.48 9.32
C ASP A 147 -3.49 -9.87 7.92
N PRO A 148 -3.51 -8.53 7.77
CA PRO A 148 -3.32 -7.89 6.47
C PRO A 148 -1.92 -8.11 5.88
N GLY A 149 -0.96 -8.54 6.71
CA GLY A 149 0.46 -8.56 6.40
C GLY A 149 1.04 -7.17 6.33
N ASP A 150 2.34 -7.10 6.09
CA ASP A 150 3.05 -5.84 5.92
C ASP A 150 2.78 -5.27 4.53
N PHE A 151 2.47 -3.99 4.46
CA PHE A 151 2.19 -3.33 3.19
C PHE A 151 2.66 -1.88 3.16
N ALA A 152 2.99 -1.41 1.97
CA ALA A 152 3.26 0.00 1.71
C ALA A 152 2.54 0.46 0.45
N ALA A 153 2.20 1.73 0.39
CA ALA A 153 1.53 2.34 -0.75
C ALA A 153 2.16 3.69 -1.09
N VAL A 154 2.43 3.89 -2.37
CA VAL A 154 3.06 5.10 -2.91
C VAL A 154 2.23 5.67 -4.04
N PRO A 155 1.77 6.94 -3.96
CA PRO A 155 1.07 7.59 -5.04
C PRO A 155 2.02 8.09 -6.13
N VAL A 156 1.60 7.96 -7.40
CA VAL A 156 2.27 8.52 -8.58
C VAL A 156 1.25 9.23 -9.46
N VAL A 157 1.70 10.13 -10.33
CA VAL A 157 0.84 10.88 -11.25
C VAL A 157 1.15 10.47 -12.68
N ILE A 158 0.12 10.20 -13.50
CA ILE A 158 0.31 9.95 -14.92
C ILE A 158 0.61 11.28 -15.64
N GLY A 159 1.76 11.34 -16.30
CA GLY A 159 2.23 12.51 -17.05
C GLY A 159 1.85 12.51 -18.53
#